data_e91c1143e6241f4adfe32484ab3b7324
#
_entry.id   e91c1143e6241f4adfe32484ab3b7324
#
_cell.length_a   1.000
_cell.length_b   1.000
_cell.length_c   1.000
_cell.angle_alpha   90.00
_cell.angle_beta   90.00
_cell.angle_gamma   90.00
#
_symmetry.space_group_name_H-M   'P 1'
#
loop_
_entity.id
_entity.type
_entity.pdbx_description
1 polymer ?
#
loop_
_entity_poly.entity_id
_entity_poly.type
_entity_poly.pdbx_seq_one_letter_code
_entity_poly.pdbx_strand_id
1 'polypeptide(L)'
;MASVQNKRVDVFFKNEKRWRAELEELRAIALTTDLTEDLKWMHPCYTLDNANVFLLHGFKEYCAVLFMKGVLMKDPQGILIQQTANVQAGRQIRFTSLEEIVKLKKTIKSYMNEAIAIEESGGQVPVKKSQDFEVPQEIVAKLKKHPGLLVAFNKLSPGRRRAYVLHFTAAKQEKTVDSRIEKALPAILKGKGLNE
;
A
#
# COMPACT_ATOMS: atom_id res chain seq x y z
N MET A 1 -12.46 -7.75 -24.57
CA MET A 1 -13.03 -9.09 -24.22
C MET A 1 -13.23 -9.12 -22.72
N ALA A 2 -14.29 -9.73 -22.19
CA ALA A 2 -14.49 -9.82 -20.74
C ALA A 2 -13.37 -10.67 -20.09
N SER A 3 -12.92 -10.26 -18.90
CA SER A 3 -11.90 -10.96 -18.11
C SER A 3 -12.35 -12.40 -17.80
N VAL A 4 -11.44 -13.37 -17.92
CA VAL A 4 -11.72 -14.78 -17.57
C VAL A 4 -11.58 -14.94 -16.06
N GLN A 5 -12.59 -15.55 -15.41
CA GLN A 5 -12.57 -15.85 -13.98
C GLN A 5 -11.41 -16.79 -13.61
N ASN A 6 -10.72 -16.49 -12.52
CA ASN A 6 -9.62 -17.28 -12.02
C ASN A 6 -10.06 -18.19 -10.86
N LYS A 7 -9.85 -19.51 -10.99
CA LYS A 7 -10.21 -20.49 -9.96
C LYS A 7 -9.59 -20.23 -8.58
N ARG A 8 -8.38 -19.65 -8.52
CA ARG A 8 -7.73 -19.28 -7.24
C ARG A 8 -8.48 -18.14 -6.55
N VAL A 9 -9.01 -17.20 -7.34
CA VAL A 9 -9.85 -16.10 -6.85
C VAL A 9 -11.20 -16.62 -6.39
N ASP A 10 -11.79 -17.66 -7.06
CA ASP A 10 -13.02 -18.29 -6.59
C ASP A 10 -12.86 -18.91 -5.18
N VAL A 11 -11.69 -19.47 -4.87
CA VAL A 11 -11.37 -19.99 -3.53
C VAL A 11 -11.29 -18.85 -2.50
N PHE A 12 -10.73 -17.69 -2.87
CA PHE A 12 -10.74 -16.52 -2.00
C PHE A 12 -12.18 -16.13 -1.61
N PHE A 13 -13.08 -16.02 -2.59
CA PHE A 13 -14.48 -15.65 -2.33
C PHE A 13 -15.24 -16.69 -1.50
N LYS A 14 -14.94 -17.98 -1.65
CA LYS A 14 -15.54 -19.03 -0.79
C LYS A 14 -15.16 -18.87 0.70
N ASN A 15 -13.95 -18.38 0.96
CA ASN A 15 -13.42 -18.21 2.31
C ASN A 15 -13.69 -16.83 2.91
N GLU A 16 -14.02 -15.82 2.09
CA GLU A 16 -14.36 -14.48 2.56
C GLU A 16 -15.73 -14.51 3.27
N LYS A 17 -15.74 -14.08 4.54
CA LYS A 17 -16.95 -14.13 5.38
C LYS A 17 -17.55 -12.77 5.68
N ARG A 18 -16.72 -11.73 5.73
CA ARG A 18 -17.15 -10.41 6.21
C ARG A 18 -17.68 -9.52 5.10
N TRP A 19 -16.94 -9.40 4.01
CA TRP A 19 -17.23 -8.50 2.91
C TRP A 19 -17.55 -9.25 1.60
N ARG A 20 -18.14 -10.45 1.74
CA ARG A 20 -18.33 -11.32 0.59
C ARG A 20 -19.21 -10.70 -0.49
N ALA A 21 -20.38 -10.20 -0.11
CA ALA A 21 -21.34 -9.64 -1.06
C ALA A 21 -20.79 -8.37 -1.75
N GLU A 22 -20.15 -7.51 -0.98
CA GLU A 22 -19.51 -6.28 -1.44
C GLU A 22 -18.37 -6.57 -2.43
N LEU A 23 -17.49 -7.50 -2.07
CA LEU A 23 -16.35 -7.87 -2.91
C LEU A 23 -16.80 -8.65 -4.16
N GLU A 24 -17.86 -9.47 -4.09
CA GLU A 24 -18.46 -10.14 -5.26
C GLU A 24 -19.04 -9.12 -6.24
N GLU A 25 -19.72 -8.05 -5.78
CA GLU A 25 -20.22 -6.98 -6.64
C GLU A 25 -19.06 -6.18 -7.26
N LEU A 26 -18.01 -5.84 -6.48
CA LEU A 26 -16.81 -5.21 -7.01
C LEU A 26 -16.11 -6.09 -8.06
N ARG A 27 -16.04 -7.42 -7.82
CA ARG A 27 -15.53 -8.39 -8.80
C ARG A 27 -16.35 -8.36 -10.09
N ALA A 28 -17.68 -8.35 -9.96
CA ALA A 28 -18.57 -8.30 -11.15
C ALA A 28 -18.31 -7.04 -11.99
N ILE A 29 -18.03 -5.89 -11.35
CA ILE A 29 -17.64 -4.67 -12.07
C ILE A 29 -16.26 -4.85 -12.73
N ALA A 30 -15.27 -5.35 -11.99
CA ALA A 30 -13.91 -5.56 -12.48
C ALA A 30 -13.84 -6.51 -13.68
N LEU A 31 -14.62 -7.60 -13.67
CA LEU A 31 -14.70 -8.56 -14.77
C LEU A 31 -15.33 -7.98 -16.06
N THR A 32 -15.92 -6.79 -16.01
CA THR A 32 -16.35 -6.05 -17.21
C THR A 32 -15.22 -5.27 -17.88
N THR A 33 -14.01 -5.29 -17.33
CA THR A 33 -12.81 -4.67 -17.92
C THR A 33 -11.99 -5.71 -18.70
N ASP A 34 -11.04 -5.25 -19.52
CA ASP A 34 -10.16 -6.12 -20.32
C ASP A 34 -8.90 -6.57 -19.55
N LEU A 35 -8.95 -6.55 -18.20
CA LEU A 35 -7.84 -6.97 -17.34
C LEU A 35 -7.85 -8.47 -17.09
N THR A 36 -6.68 -9.03 -16.82
CA THR A 36 -6.53 -10.40 -16.34
C THR A 36 -6.75 -10.46 -14.83
N GLU A 37 -7.68 -11.32 -14.38
CA GLU A 37 -7.88 -11.58 -12.95
C GLU A 37 -6.82 -12.54 -12.43
N ASP A 38 -6.15 -12.20 -11.33
CA ASP A 38 -5.16 -13.05 -10.63
C ASP A 38 -5.32 -12.95 -9.11
N LEU A 39 -4.66 -13.84 -8.37
CA LEU A 39 -4.58 -13.80 -6.90
C LEU A 39 -3.15 -13.42 -6.50
N LYS A 40 -2.96 -12.21 -6.01
CA LYS A 40 -1.66 -11.69 -5.52
C LYS A 40 -1.79 -11.23 -4.08
N TRP A 41 -0.80 -11.52 -3.25
CA TRP A 41 -0.81 -11.17 -1.82
C TRP A 41 -2.10 -11.59 -1.08
N MET A 42 -2.67 -12.74 -1.46
CA MET A 42 -3.94 -13.27 -0.94
C MET A 42 -5.17 -12.40 -1.25
N HIS A 43 -5.12 -11.53 -2.27
CA HIS A 43 -6.23 -10.68 -2.71
C HIS A 43 -6.49 -10.82 -4.21
N PRO A 44 -7.76 -10.68 -4.67
CA PRO A 44 -8.08 -10.54 -6.09
C PRO A 44 -7.36 -9.31 -6.66
N CYS A 45 -6.54 -9.52 -7.67
CA CYS A 45 -5.74 -8.50 -8.33
C CYS A 45 -6.01 -8.51 -9.83
N TYR A 46 -6.17 -7.35 -10.42
CA TYR A 46 -6.47 -7.17 -11.84
C TYR A 46 -5.26 -6.55 -12.51
N THR A 47 -4.78 -7.21 -13.57
CA THR A 47 -3.50 -6.89 -14.21
C THR A 47 -3.65 -6.64 -15.70
N LEU A 48 -2.81 -5.74 -16.23
CA LEU A 48 -2.59 -5.49 -17.65
C LEU A 48 -1.16 -5.91 -17.97
N ASP A 49 -0.95 -6.86 -18.87
CA ASP A 49 0.39 -7.34 -19.26
C ASP A 49 1.31 -7.63 -18.06
N ASN A 50 0.78 -8.29 -17.03
CA ASN A 50 1.41 -8.57 -15.73
C ASN A 50 1.64 -7.37 -14.81
N ALA A 51 1.40 -6.14 -15.25
CA ALA A 51 1.41 -4.96 -14.37
C ALA A 51 0.12 -4.91 -13.53
N ASN A 52 0.27 -4.71 -12.21
CA ASN A 52 -0.90 -4.64 -11.32
C ASN A 52 -1.58 -3.27 -11.45
N VAL A 53 -2.86 -3.25 -11.81
CA VAL A 53 -3.65 -2.03 -11.99
C VAL A 53 -4.42 -1.69 -10.70
N PHE A 54 -5.23 -2.63 -10.23
CA PHE A 54 -5.93 -2.50 -8.95
C PHE A 54 -6.17 -3.87 -8.29
N LEU A 55 -6.50 -3.86 -7.01
CA LEU A 55 -6.91 -5.05 -6.27
C LEU A 55 -8.11 -4.78 -5.37
N LEU A 56 -8.80 -5.87 -4.99
CA LEU A 56 -9.93 -5.85 -4.06
C LEU A 56 -9.47 -6.43 -2.72
N HIS A 57 -9.78 -5.76 -1.61
CA HIS A 57 -9.46 -6.28 -0.29
C HIS A 57 -10.44 -5.83 0.79
N GLY A 58 -10.62 -6.67 1.81
CA GLY A 58 -11.40 -6.37 3.00
C GLY A 58 -10.50 -5.98 4.17
N PHE A 59 -10.95 -5.01 4.96
CA PHE A 59 -10.40 -4.63 6.25
C PHE A 59 -11.42 -4.90 7.36
N LYS A 60 -11.04 -4.55 8.59
CA LYS A 60 -11.95 -4.71 9.73
C LYS A 60 -13.23 -3.87 9.58
N GLU A 61 -13.13 -2.62 9.13
CA GLU A 61 -14.23 -1.67 9.12
C GLU A 61 -14.76 -1.32 7.72
N TYR A 62 -14.12 -1.77 6.64
CA TYR A 62 -14.49 -1.48 5.26
C TYR A 62 -13.89 -2.49 4.28
N CYS A 63 -14.45 -2.60 3.08
CA CYS A 63 -13.77 -3.16 1.92
C CYS A 63 -13.37 -2.05 0.93
N ALA A 64 -12.46 -2.36 0.01
CA ALA A 64 -11.91 -1.34 -0.87
C ALA A 64 -11.45 -1.86 -2.23
N VAL A 65 -11.47 -0.96 -3.22
CA VAL A 65 -10.66 -1.04 -4.44
C VAL A 65 -9.40 -0.21 -4.23
N LEU A 66 -8.22 -0.83 -4.30
CA LEU A 66 -6.93 -0.16 -4.24
C LEU A 66 -6.36 -0.02 -5.64
N PHE A 67 -6.22 1.19 -6.12
CA PHE A 67 -5.56 1.54 -7.38
C PHE A 67 -4.05 1.73 -7.16
N MET A 68 -3.22 0.96 -7.87
CA MET A 68 -1.76 0.93 -7.67
C MET A 68 -1.09 2.27 -7.98
N LYS A 69 -1.54 2.96 -9.02
CA LYS A 69 -1.07 4.29 -9.42
C LYS A 69 -2.13 5.37 -9.14
N GLY A 70 -2.94 5.19 -8.09
CA GLY A 70 -4.09 6.05 -7.78
C GLY A 70 -3.76 7.53 -7.59
N VAL A 71 -2.51 7.87 -7.24
CA VAL A 71 -2.05 9.27 -7.14
C VAL A 71 -2.07 10.01 -8.49
N LEU A 72 -2.07 9.28 -9.62
CA LEU A 72 -2.13 9.86 -10.97
C LEU A 72 -3.56 10.06 -11.48
N MET A 73 -4.56 9.56 -10.74
CA MET A 73 -5.96 9.65 -11.12
C MET A 73 -6.51 11.05 -10.83
N LYS A 74 -7.46 11.50 -11.65
CA LYS A 74 -8.06 12.86 -11.56
C LYS A 74 -9.00 13.05 -10.39
N ASP A 75 -9.61 11.95 -9.90
CA ASP A 75 -10.54 11.94 -8.77
C ASP A 75 -11.64 13.01 -8.83
N PRO A 76 -12.48 13.09 -9.87
CA PRO A 76 -13.44 14.16 -10.02
C PRO A 76 -14.53 14.19 -8.94
N GLN A 77 -14.70 13.12 -8.17
CA GLN A 77 -15.67 13.04 -7.06
C GLN A 77 -15.02 13.17 -5.67
N GLY A 78 -13.70 13.28 -5.58
CA GLY A 78 -13.00 13.42 -4.31
C GLY A 78 -13.14 12.20 -3.39
N ILE A 79 -13.23 10.97 -3.96
CA ILE A 79 -13.47 9.73 -3.20
C ILE A 79 -12.23 8.85 -3.04
N LEU A 80 -11.10 9.26 -3.61
CA LEU A 80 -9.83 8.54 -3.47
C LEU A 80 -9.16 8.85 -2.13
N ILE A 81 -8.92 7.83 -1.33
CA ILE A 81 -8.33 7.95 -0.01
C ILE A 81 -6.90 7.45 -0.03
N GLN A 82 -5.96 8.24 0.48
CA GLN A 82 -4.60 7.79 0.78
C GLN A 82 -4.63 6.90 2.03
N GLN A 83 -4.14 5.67 1.94
CA GLN A 83 -4.26 4.70 3.03
C GLN A 83 -3.52 5.13 4.30
N THR A 84 -2.31 5.62 4.15
CA THR A 84 -1.49 6.22 5.22
C THR A 84 -0.62 7.33 4.63
N ALA A 85 -0.11 8.23 5.47
CA ALA A 85 0.78 9.32 5.05
C ALA A 85 2.05 8.83 4.29
N ASN A 86 2.45 7.57 4.48
CA ASN A 86 3.62 6.98 3.85
C ASN A 86 3.33 6.31 2.49
N VAL A 87 2.07 6.09 2.13
CA VAL A 87 1.70 5.50 0.84
C VAL A 87 1.74 6.58 -0.24
N GLN A 88 2.74 6.51 -1.11
CA GLN A 88 2.96 7.54 -2.14
C GLN A 88 2.06 7.33 -3.36
N ALA A 89 1.96 6.11 -3.89
CA ALA A 89 1.31 5.81 -5.16
C ALA A 89 -0.17 5.41 -5.02
N GLY A 90 -0.46 4.50 -4.10
CA GLY A 90 -1.78 3.87 -3.98
C GLY A 90 -2.86 4.82 -3.47
N ARG A 91 -4.10 4.65 -4.01
CA ARG A 91 -5.32 5.29 -3.48
C ARG A 91 -6.42 4.26 -3.42
N GLN A 92 -7.34 4.41 -2.47
CA GLN A 92 -8.46 3.50 -2.24
C GLN A 92 -9.80 4.21 -2.42
N ILE A 93 -10.77 3.52 -3.03
CA ILE A 93 -12.19 3.82 -2.78
C ILE A 93 -12.64 2.80 -1.74
N ARG A 94 -13.24 3.28 -0.64
CA ARG A 94 -13.69 2.47 0.49
C ARG A 94 -15.20 2.36 0.51
N PHE A 95 -15.71 1.20 0.94
CA PHE A 95 -17.15 0.92 1.04
C PHE A 95 -17.44 0.23 2.38
N THR A 96 -18.57 0.58 2.96
CA THR A 96 -19.08 0.01 4.22
C THR A 96 -20.35 -0.81 4.01
N SER A 97 -20.94 -0.78 2.81
CA SER A 97 -22.12 -1.56 2.46
C SER A 97 -22.19 -1.88 0.96
N LEU A 98 -22.93 -2.94 0.62
CA LEU A 98 -23.25 -3.31 -0.76
C LEU A 98 -24.03 -2.21 -1.49
N GLU A 99 -24.93 -1.53 -0.78
CA GLU A 99 -25.75 -0.46 -1.35
C GLU A 99 -24.91 0.69 -1.90
N GLU A 100 -23.84 1.09 -1.20
CA GLU A 100 -22.88 2.10 -1.67
C GLU A 100 -22.25 1.68 -2.99
N ILE A 101 -21.85 0.42 -3.12
CA ILE A 101 -21.20 -0.11 -4.34
C ILE A 101 -22.19 -0.11 -5.50
N VAL A 102 -23.42 -0.58 -5.28
CA VAL A 102 -24.47 -0.62 -6.30
C VAL A 102 -24.79 0.80 -6.80
N LYS A 103 -24.96 1.76 -5.89
CA LYS A 103 -25.19 3.17 -6.20
C LYS A 103 -24.05 3.78 -7.01
N LEU A 104 -22.81 3.46 -6.67
CA LEU A 104 -21.62 4.01 -7.32
C LEU A 104 -21.06 3.15 -8.46
N LYS A 105 -21.78 2.12 -8.90
CA LYS A 105 -21.31 1.14 -9.91
C LYS A 105 -20.70 1.78 -11.16
N LYS A 106 -21.36 2.79 -11.74
CA LYS A 106 -20.87 3.51 -12.92
C LYS A 106 -19.58 4.30 -12.62
N THR A 107 -19.54 4.94 -11.46
CA THR A 107 -18.38 5.69 -10.98
C THR A 107 -17.18 4.74 -10.77
N ILE A 108 -17.38 3.64 -10.06
CA ILE A 108 -16.33 2.63 -9.81
C ILE A 108 -15.75 2.13 -11.13
N LYS A 109 -16.60 1.79 -12.10
CA LYS A 109 -16.17 1.38 -13.43
C LYS A 109 -15.36 2.47 -14.16
N SER A 110 -15.78 3.74 -14.05
CA SER A 110 -15.05 4.87 -14.64
C SER A 110 -13.65 5.00 -14.05
N TYR A 111 -13.52 4.86 -12.72
CA TYR A 111 -12.20 4.89 -12.04
C TYR A 111 -11.33 3.67 -12.42
N MET A 112 -11.91 2.48 -12.56
CA MET A 112 -11.20 1.30 -13.05
C MET A 112 -10.65 1.54 -14.47
N ASN A 113 -11.48 2.08 -15.38
CA ASN A 113 -11.06 2.40 -16.73
C ASN A 113 -9.97 3.49 -16.78
N GLU A 114 -10.05 4.51 -15.93
CA GLU A 114 -9.00 5.53 -15.81
C GLU A 114 -7.68 4.91 -15.33
N ALA A 115 -7.73 4.00 -14.35
CA ALA A 115 -6.53 3.30 -13.88
C ALA A 115 -5.90 2.42 -14.98
N ILE A 116 -6.70 1.79 -15.84
CA ILE A 116 -6.25 1.05 -17.02
C ILE A 116 -5.55 1.99 -18.00
N ALA A 117 -6.18 3.11 -18.36
CA ALA A 117 -5.61 4.09 -19.28
C ALA A 117 -4.28 4.68 -18.77
N ILE A 118 -4.14 4.89 -17.45
CA ILE A 118 -2.88 5.30 -16.82
C ILE A 118 -1.80 4.22 -17.00
N GLU A 119 -2.14 2.94 -16.85
CA GLU A 119 -1.19 1.85 -17.06
C GLU A 119 -0.77 1.75 -18.53
N GLU A 120 -1.74 1.76 -19.46
CA GLU A 120 -1.51 1.73 -20.92
C GLU A 120 -0.63 2.87 -21.41
N SER A 121 -0.81 4.07 -20.85
CA SER A 121 0.01 5.24 -21.20
C SER A 121 1.43 5.20 -20.61
N GLY A 122 1.78 4.17 -19.84
CA GLY A 122 3.07 4.08 -19.15
C GLY A 122 3.25 5.10 -18.04
N GLY A 123 2.17 5.62 -17.46
CA GLY A 123 2.21 6.62 -16.38
C GLY A 123 3.16 6.23 -15.25
N GLN A 124 4.10 7.12 -14.90
CA GLN A 124 5.09 6.90 -13.84
C GLN A 124 4.72 7.71 -12.60
N VAL A 125 4.69 7.04 -11.46
CA VAL A 125 4.47 7.71 -10.18
C VAL A 125 5.78 8.37 -9.73
N PRO A 126 5.78 9.69 -9.45
CA PRO A 126 6.95 10.36 -8.88
C PRO A 126 7.13 9.89 -7.43
N VAL A 127 7.89 8.83 -7.25
CA VAL A 127 8.18 8.29 -5.91
C VAL A 127 9.38 9.03 -5.33
N LYS A 128 9.21 9.65 -4.14
CA LYS A 128 10.35 10.19 -3.38
C LYS A 128 11.32 9.05 -3.12
N LYS A 129 12.54 9.17 -3.63
CA LYS A 129 13.59 8.19 -3.39
C LYS A 129 13.89 8.14 -1.88
N SER A 130 14.18 6.96 -1.35
CA SER A 130 14.57 6.81 0.05
C SER A 130 15.85 7.58 0.41
N GLN A 131 16.60 8.03 -0.59
CA GLN A 131 17.77 8.90 -0.44
C GLN A 131 17.40 10.32 0.04
N ASP A 132 16.18 10.80 -0.27
CA ASP A 132 15.69 12.14 0.11
C ASP A 132 15.11 12.17 1.54
N PHE A 133 15.28 11.08 2.29
CA PHE A 133 14.77 10.97 3.63
C PHE A 133 15.78 11.54 4.64
N GLU A 134 15.48 12.72 5.15
CA GLU A 134 16.28 13.35 6.21
C GLU A 134 16.08 12.64 7.54
N VAL A 135 17.18 12.32 8.22
CA VAL A 135 17.15 11.79 9.57
C VAL A 135 16.99 12.96 10.54
N PRO A 136 15.92 13.00 11.38
CA PRO A 136 15.75 14.07 12.34
C PRO A 136 16.97 14.25 13.24
N GLN A 137 17.36 15.50 13.50
CA GLN A 137 18.55 15.83 14.30
C GLN A 137 18.53 15.20 15.70
N GLU A 138 17.35 15.10 16.31
CA GLU A 138 17.15 14.44 17.61
C GLU A 138 17.54 12.96 17.56
N ILE A 139 17.19 12.25 16.48
CA ILE A 139 17.57 10.84 16.29
C ILE A 139 19.08 10.72 16.07
N VAL A 140 19.67 11.61 15.27
CA VAL A 140 21.13 11.67 15.08
C VAL A 140 21.85 11.87 16.41
N ALA A 141 21.37 12.80 17.26
CA ALA A 141 21.94 13.06 18.59
C ALA A 141 21.86 11.83 19.50
N LYS A 142 20.74 11.10 19.47
CA LYS A 142 20.56 9.86 20.25
C LYS A 142 21.45 8.72 19.75
N LEU A 143 21.57 8.52 18.44
CA LEU A 143 22.48 7.52 17.86
C LEU A 143 23.94 7.80 18.21
N LYS A 144 24.36 9.07 18.29
CA LYS A 144 25.73 9.48 18.72
C LYS A 144 26.07 9.09 20.13
N LYS A 145 25.10 8.93 21.04
CA LYS A 145 25.33 8.51 22.43
C LYS A 145 25.91 7.08 22.54
N HIS A 146 25.77 6.29 21.51
CA HIS A 146 26.24 4.89 21.47
C HIS A 146 27.48 4.77 20.56
N PRO A 147 28.62 4.27 21.06
CA PRO A 147 29.85 4.16 20.28
C PRO A 147 29.65 3.37 18.97
N GLY A 148 30.03 3.95 17.83
CA GLY A 148 29.96 3.31 16.51
C GLY A 148 28.56 3.19 15.88
N LEU A 149 27.47 3.44 16.64
CA LEU A 149 26.11 3.20 16.17
C LEU A 149 25.72 4.11 15.00
N LEU A 150 26.04 5.41 15.06
CA LEU A 150 25.75 6.33 13.96
C LEU A 150 26.50 5.94 12.66
N VAL A 151 27.74 5.48 12.79
CA VAL A 151 28.54 5.03 11.63
C VAL A 151 27.91 3.77 11.02
N ALA A 152 27.53 2.79 11.85
CA ALA A 152 26.84 1.59 11.38
C ALA A 152 25.49 1.91 10.76
N PHE A 153 24.72 2.80 11.36
CA PHE A 153 23.43 3.26 10.84
C PHE A 153 23.57 3.91 9.44
N ASN A 154 24.60 4.76 9.25
CA ASN A 154 24.83 5.41 7.95
C ASN A 154 25.27 4.44 6.84
N LYS A 155 25.83 3.28 7.20
CA LYS A 155 26.19 2.21 6.27
C LYS A 155 24.98 1.36 5.83
N LEU A 156 23.85 1.44 6.51
CA LEU A 156 22.62 0.75 6.12
C LEU A 156 22.11 1.27 4.77
N SER A 157 21.41 0.42 4.02
CA SER A 157 20.70 0.86 2.82
C SER A 157 19.68 1.96 3.15
N PRO A 158 19.36 2.88 2.20
CA PRO A 158 18.39 3.95 2.44
C PRO A 158 17.04 3.45 2.96
N GLY A 159 16.56 2.30 2.47
CA GLY A 159 15.31 1.69 2.93
C GLY A 159 15.38 1.23 4.40
N ARG A 160 16.48 0.58 4.80
CA ARG A 160 16.70 0.16 6.20
C ARG A 160 16.79 1.37 7.14
N ARG A 161 17.54 2.42 6.75
CA ARG A 161 17.61 3.66 7.52
C ARG A 161 16.24 4.29 7.72
N ARG A 162 15.46 4.40 6.66
CA ARG A 162 14.08 4.94 6.72
C ARG A 162 13.20 4.12 7.65
N ALA A 163 13.24 2.79 7.59
CA ALA A 163 12.45 1.92 8.46
C ALA A 163 12.76 2.16 9.94
N TYR A 164 14.04 2.26 10.30
CA TYR A 164 14.45 2.59 11.68
C TYR A 164 13.98 3.97 12.11
N VAL A 165 14.16 5.00 11.28
CA VAL A 165 13.73 6.35 11.65
C VAL A 165 12.22 6.41 11.85
N LEU A 166 11.42 5.83 10.96
CA LEU A 166 9.98 5.75 11.13
C LEU A 166 9.59 5.01 12.43
N HIS A 167 10.31 3.94 12.77
CA HIS A 167 10.08 3.22 14.01
C HIS A 167 10.41 4.08 15.24
N PHE A 168 11.51 4.84 15.23
CA PHE A 168 11.90 5.69 16.35
C PHE A 168 10.94 6.87 16.50
N THR A 169 10.62 7.58 15.42
CA THR A 169 9.77 8.78 15.43
C THR A 169 8.28 8.48 15.67
N ALA A 170 7.83 7.24 15.48
CA ALA A 170 6.47 6.84 15.85
C ALA A 170 6.21 6.84 17.37
N ALA A 171 7.26 6.90 18.20
CA ALA A 171 7.11 7.00 19.65
C ALA A 171 6.83 8.45 20.07
N LYS A 172 5.78 8.65 20.89
CA LYS A 172 5.41 9.96 21.41
C LYS A 172 6.28 10.43 22.60
N GLN A 173 6.85 9.47 23.33
CA GLN A 173 7.65 9.75 24.54
C GLN A 173 9.13 9.51 24.26
N GLU A 174 9.97 10.43 24.71
CA GLU A 174 11.43 10.38 24.53
C GLU A 174 12.04 9.08 25.09
N LYS A 175 11.63 8.66 26.29
CA LYS A 175 12.07 7.40 26.90
C LYS A 175 11.75 6.17 26.03
N THR A 176 10.64 6.20 25.28
CA THR A 176 10.29 5.12 24.35
C THR A 176 11.19 5.15 23.11
N VAL A 177 11.58 6.34 22.62
CA VAL A 177 12.56 6.47 21.53
C VAL A 177 13.88 5.85 21.94
N ASP A 178 14.40 6.20 23.12
CA ASP A 178 15.67 5.67 23.65
C ASP A 178 15.62 4.15 23.77
N SER A 179 14.58 3.59 24.38
CA SER A 179 14.39 2.13 24.47
C SER A 179 14.33 1.43 23.11
N ARG A 180 13.70 2.05 22.09
CA ARG A 180 13.65 1.50 20.72
C ARG A 180 15.03 1.51 20.07
N ILE A 181 15.83 2.56 20.27
CA ILE A 181 17.20 2.66 19.76
C ILE A 181 18.07 1.58 20.42
N GLU A 182 18.00 1.42 21.74
CA GLU A 182 18.74 0.40 22.48
C GLU A 182 18.43 -1.02 21.98
N LYS A 183 17.14 -1.33 21.78
CA LYS A 183 16.70 -2.63 21.22
C LYS A 183 17.17 -2.86 19.80
N ALA A 184 17.26 -1.82 18.98
CA ALA A 184 17.70 -1.88 17.59
C ALA A 184 19.24 -1.94 17.43
N LEU A 185 19.99 -1.51 18.45
CA LEU A 185 21.44 -1.39 18.42
C LEU A 185 22.16 -2.65 17.90
N PRO A 186 21.88 -3.87 18.41
CA PRO A 186 22.57 -5.08 17.92
C PRO A 186 22.33 -5.37 16.45
N ALA A 187 21.11 -5.09 15.94
CA ALA A 187 20.75 -5.30 14.54
C ALA A 187 21.44 -4.27 13.63
N ILE A 188 21.44 -3.00 14.03
CA ILE A 188 22.10 -1.92 13.28
C ILE A 188 23.61 -2.17 13.16
N LEU A 189 24.28 -2.54 14.27
CA LEU A 189 25.72 -2.85 14.26
C LEU A 189 26.06 -4.04 13.34
N LYS A 190 25.16 -4.99 13.16
CA LYS A 190 25.28 -6.12 12.22
C LYS A 190 24.85 -5.78 10.80
N GLY A 191 24.47 -4.54 10.50
CA GLY A 191 23.99 -4.10 9.18
C GLY A 191 22.61 -4.63 8.78
N LYS A 192 21.82 -5.13 9.76
CA LYS A 192 20.49 -5.70 9.53
C LYS A 192 19.37 -4.65 9.49
N GLY A 193 18.26 -4.98 8.87
CA GLY A 193 17.03 -4.19 8.92
C GLY A 193 16.22 -4.41 10.20
N LEU A 194 15.16 -3.63 10.37
CA LEU A 194 14.34 -3.61 11.59
C LEU A 194 13.70 -4.97 11.95
N ASN A 195 13.39 -5.78 10.94
CA ASN A 195 12.68 -7.07 11.08
C ASN A 195 13.50 -8.26 10.55
N GLU A 196 14.84 -8.14 10.50
CA GLU A 196 15.74 -9.19 9.99
C GLU A 196 16.47 -9.94 11.10
#